data_36da6938b03675ba81344df4317bf8c3
#
_entry.id   36da6938b03675ba81344df4317bf8c3
#
_cell.length_a   1.000
_cell.length_b   1.000
_cell.length_c   1.000
_cell.angle_alpha   90.00
_cell.angle_beta   90.00
_cell.angle_gamma   90.00
#
_symmetry.space_group_name_H-M   'P 1'
#
loop_
_entity.id
_entity.type
_entity.pdbx_description
1 polymer ?
#
loop_
_entity_poly.entity_id
_entity_poly.type
_entity_poly.pdbx_seq_one_letter_code
_entity_poly.pdbx_strand_id
1 'polypeptide(L)'
;MAYIFQSIFASEFKSFLGMIRDSGQQTRGYEATFKSLDTFVSELPGQEKALTEDAIGKWLDSLPCKPQSKNRRITHIRVFSRYLKALEIPAFEPEYMREHSDFIPYTFTDEEFLALIHVADEFLGNHRESTKSSRSFPMLLRVLYGCGLRLGEALALRWENVDLGTGILHIRKAKNDKERDVPMDTSLTGLLEMYKKRRLSENPDSVYVFESDRVPGTPYLGWTFRNWFL
;
A
#
# COMPACT_ATOMS: atom_id res chain seq x y z
N MET A 1 -9.56 3.57 18.49
CA MET A 1 -9.82 2.38 19.34
C MET A 1 -9.57 1.11 18.53
N ALA A 2 -8.97 0.09 19.15
CA ALA A 2 -8.83 -1.22 18.50
C ALA A 2 -10.21 -1.87 18.38
N TYR A 3 -10.46 -2.58 17.26
CA TYR A 3 -11.73 -3.30 17.07
C TYR A 3 -11.80 -4.50 18.02
N ILE A 4 -12.96 -4.66 18.67
CA ILE A 4 -13.23 -5.80 19.57
C ILE A 4 -14.09 -6.78 18.80
N PHE A 5 -13.57 -7.98 18.53
CA PHE A 5 -14.33 -9.08 17.93
C PHE A 5 -15.38 -9.59 18.91
N GLN A 6 -16.59 -9.87 18.40
CA GLN A 6 -17.78 -10.22 19.20
C GLN A 6 -18.43 -11.55 18.80
N SER A 7 -18.15 -12.06 17.59
CA SER A 7 -18.74 -13.32 17.11
C SER A 7 -18.21 -14.54 17.85
N ILE A 8 -18.77 -15.70 17.54
CA ILE A 8 -18.32 -17.02 18.06
C ILE A 8 -16.87 -17.34 17.70
N PHE A 9 -16.26 -16.62 16.74
CA PHE A 9 -14.88 -16.76 16.31
C PHE A 9 -13.93 -15.69 16.88
N ALA A 10 -14.40 -14.88 17.83
CA ALA A 10 -13.62 -13.75 18.37
C ALA A 10 -12.25 -14.15 18.93
N SER A 11 -12.16 -15.30 19.59
CA SER A 11 -10.90 -15.87 20.13
C SER A 11 -9.98 -16.32 19.01
N GLU A 12 -10.52 -17.03 18.02
CA GLU A 12 -9.76 -17.55 16.88
C GLU A 12 -9.23 -16.44 15.99
N PHE A 13 -10.01 -15.37 15.74
CA PHE A 13 -9.51 -14.19 15.02
C PHE A 13 -8.33 -13.54 15.72
N LYS A 14 -8.41 -13.37 17.04
CA LYS A 14 -7.29 -12.80 17.82
C LYS A 14 -6.05 -13.66 17.77
N SER A 15 -6.20 -14.97 18.00
CA SER A 15 -5.10 -15.92 18.00
C SER A 15 -4.44 -16.03 16.63
N PHE A 16 -5.24 -16.12 15.57
CA PHE A 16 -4.75 -16.14 14.19
C PHE A 16 -3.99 -14.86 13.82
N LEU A 17 -4.52 -13.68 14.15
CA LEU A 17 -3.84 -12.41 13.90
C LEU A 17 -2.53 -12.28 14.69
N GLY A 18 -2.49 -12.83 15.91
CA GLY A 18 -1.26 -12.98 16.70
C GLY A 18 -0.22 -13.79 15.94
N MET A 19 -0.57 -15.00 15.52
CA MET A 19 0.30 -15.91 14.76
C MET A 19 0.85 -15.25 13.47
N ILE A 20 0.00 -14.54 12.69
CA ILE A 20 0.43 -13.83 11.48
C ILE A 20 1.42 -12.71 11.82
N ARG A 21 1.18 -11.98 12.90
CA ARG A 21 2.08 -10.90 13.37
C ARG A 21 3.43 -11.46 13.81
N ASP A 22 3.42 -12.55 14.56
CA ASP A 22 4.63 -13.19 15.08
C ASP A 22 5.48 -13.79 13.94
N SER A 23 4.85 -14.17 12.81
CA SER A 23 5.55 -14.58 11.58
C SER A 23 6.13 -13.40 10.76
N GLY A 24 6.03 -12.16 11.26
CA GLY A 24 6.52 -10.95 10.57
C GLY A 24 5.64 -10.48 9.41
N GLN A 25 4.48 -11.07 9.20
CA GLN A 25 3.57 -10.69 8.11
C GLN A 25 2.63 -9.55 8.51
N GLN A 26 2.17 -8.79 7.51
CA GLN A 26 1.23 -7.70 7.74
C GLN A 26 -0.19 -8.22 8.00
N THR A 27 -0.78 -7.80 9.11
CA THR A 27 -2.13 -8.22 9.53
C THR A 27 -3.26 -7.39 8.95
N ARG A 28 -2.99 -6.18 8.46
CA ARG A 28 -4.00 -5.19 8.06
C ARG A 28 -5.08 -5.74 7.10
N GLY A 29 -4.68 -6.57 6.13
CA GLY A 29 -5.61 -7.19 5.18
C GLY A 29 -6.56 -8.18 5.86
N TYR A 30 -6.00 -9.03 6.71
CA TYR A 30 -6.75 -9.99 7.53
C TYR A 30 -7.70 -9.28 8.49
N GLU A 31 -7.21 -8.27 9.22
CA GLU A 31 -8.02 -7.48 10.15
C GLU A 31 -9.26 -6.88 9.49
N ALA A 32 -9.11 -6.28 8.29
CA ALA A 32 -10.24 -5.72 7.56
C ALA A 32 -11.26 -6.79 7.14
N THR A 33 -10.78 -7.99 6.74
CA THR A 33 -11.63 -9.11 6.37
C THR A 33 -12.36 -9.66 7.58
N PHE A 34 -11.64 -9.89 8.68
CA PHE A 34 -12.21 -10.47 9.89
C PHE A 34 -13.18 -9.54 10.59
N LYS A 35 -12.94 -8.23 10.62
CA LYS A 35 -13.94 -7.25 11.11
C LYS A 35 -15.25 -7.36 10.37
N SER A 36 -15.19 -7.43 9.04
CA SER A 36 -16.38 -7.56 8.21
C SER A 36 -17.11 -8.89 8.43
N LEU A 37 -16.36 -10.00 8.55
CA LEU A 37 -16.95 -11.31 8.82
C LEU A 37 -17.50 -11.41 10.25
N ASP A 38 -16.79 -10.88 11.24
CA ASP A 38 -17.20 -10.86 12.63
C ASP A 38 -18.52 -10.12 12.83
N THR A 39 -18.67 -8.95 12.23
CA THR A 39 -19.93 -8.19 12.25
C THR A 39 -21.05 -9.02 11.64
N PHE A 40 -20.83 -9.62 10.47
CA PHE A 40 -21.85 -10.43 9.80
C PHE A 40 -22.25 -11.67 10.63
N VAL A 41 -21.25 -12.40 11.15
CA VAL A 41 -21.51 -13.61 11.95
C VAL A 41 -22.19 -13.27 13.28
N SER A 42 -21.86 -12.14 13.91
CA SER A 42 -22.50 -11.74 15.18
C SER A 42 -23.99 -11.45 15.06
N GLU A 43 -24.47 -11.14 13.85
CA GLU A 43 -25.89 -10.90 13.56
C GLU A 43 -26.68 -12.17 13.24
N LEU A 44 -26.01 -13.31 13.04
CA LEU A 44 -26.66 -14.57 12.71
C LEU A 44 -27.15 -15.28 13.99
N PRO A 45 -28.43 -15.66 14.09
CA PRO A 45 -28.95 -16.32 15.29
C PRO A 45 -28.51 -17.79 15.39
N GLY A 46 -28.20 -18.23 16.62
CA GLY A 46 -28.19 -19.66 16.99
C GLY A 46 -27.08 -20.52 16.31
N GLN A 47 -25.88 -19.99 16.07
CA GLN A 47 -24.85 -20.73 15.35
C GLN A 47 -24.09 -21.73 16.20
N GLU A 48 -23.93 -22.94 15.66
CA GLU A 48 -22.84 -23.82 16.06
C GLU A 48 -21.50 -23.20 15.67
N LYS A 49 -20.44 -23.57 16.41
CA LYS A 49 -19.08 -23.07 16.13
C LYS A 49 -18.50 -23.74 14.88
N ALA A 50 -19.05 -23.36 13.73
CA ALA A 50 -18.66 -23.84 12.41
C ALA A 50 -18.70 -22.71 11.39
N LEU A 51 -17.67 -22.61 10.55
CA LEU A 51 -17.66 -21.65 9.44
C LEU A 51 -18.23 -22.35 8.20
N THR A 52 -19.54 -22.24 8.01
CA THR A 52 -20.28 -22.98 6.98
C THR A 52 -20.18 -22.31 5.60
N GLU A 53 -20.46 -23.10 4.55
CA GLU A 53 -20.55 -22.61 3.16
C GLU A 53 -21.65 -21.55 3.03
N ASP A 54 -22.82 -21.80 3.62
CA ASP A 54 -23.96 -20.87 3.59
C ASP A 54 -23.63 -19.53 4.24
N ALA A 55 -22.97 -19.54 5.41
CA ALA A 55 -22.57 -18.32 6.09
C ALA A 55 -21.53 -17.51 5.28
N ILE A 56 -20.54 -18.18 4.68
CA ILE A 56 -19.55 -17.53 3.83
C ILE A 56 -20.19 -16.99 2.56
N GLY A 57 -21.07 -17.75 1.92
CA GLY A 57 -21.78 -17.33 0.70
C GLY A 57 -22.59 -16.07 0.95
N LYS A 58 -23.46 -16.08 1.96
CA LYS A 58 -24.27 -14.91 2.33
C LYS A 58 -23.43 -13.70 2.70
N TRP A 59 -22.32 -13.90 3.43
CA TRP A 59 -21.40 -12.82 3.74
C TRP A 59 -20.74 -12.24 2.47
N LEU A 60 -20.26 -13.07 1.55
CA LEU A 60 -19.67 -12.61 0.29
C LEU A 60 -20.69 -11.85 -0.57
N ASP A 61 -21.96 -12.28 -0.57
CA ASP A 61 -23.04 -11.61 -1.32
C ASP A 61 -23.39 -10.25 -0.71
N SER A 62 -23.32 -10.12 0.61
CA SER A 62 -23.55 -8.85 1.31
C SER A 62 -22.48 -7.78 1.04
N LEU A 63 -21.31 -8.15 0.49
CA LEU A 63 -20.20 -7.22 0.28
C LEU A 63 -20.41 -6.36 -0.98
N PRO A 64 -20.50 -5.03 -0.85
CA PRO A 64 -20.67 -4.11 -1.98
C PRO A 64 -19.34 -3.86 -2.71
N CYS A 65 -18.67 -4.91 -3.16
CA CYS A 65 -17.37 -4.78 -3.80
C CYS A 65 -17.21 -5.70 -5.04
N LYS A 66 -16.27 -5.33 -5.92
CA LYS A 66 -15.98 -6.08 -7.15
C LYS A 66 -15.43 -7.49 -6.86
N PRO A 67 -15.57 -8.45 -7.79
CA PRO A 67 -15.09 -9.83 -7.64
C PRO A 67 -13.61 -9.91 -7.20
N GLN A 68 -12.72 -9.08 -7.75
CA GLN A 68 -11.31 -9.03 -7.35
C GLN A 68 -11.11 -8.71 -5.86
N SER A 69 -11.94 -7.81 -5.32
CA SER A 69 -11.90 -7.47 -3.89
C SER A 69 -12.47 -8.60 -3.04
N LYS A 70 -13.49 -9.32 -3.54
CA LYS A 70 -14.03 -10.52 -2.90
C LYS A 70 -12.99 -11.63 -2.89
N ASN A 71 -12.28 -11.88 -4.00
CA ASN A 71 -11.23 -12.89 -4.10
C ASN A 71 -10.07 -12.66 -3.12
N ARG A 72 -9.71 -11.41 -2.87
CA ARG A 72 -8.73 -11.09 -1.81
C ARG A 72 -9.25 -11.51 -0.43
N ARG A 73 -10.52 -11.27 -0.14
CA ARG A 73 -11.14 -11.72 1.12
C ARG A 73 -11.24 -13.24 1.19
N ILE A 74 -11.59 -13.89 0.07
CA ILE A 74 -11.58 -15.36 -0.07
C ILE A 74 -10.21 -15.92 0.28
N THR A 75 -9.11 -15.32 -0.21
CA THR A 75 -7.75 -15.74 0.16
C THR A 75 -7.56 -15.74 1.68
N HIS A 76 -7.99 -14.68 2.36
CA HIS A 76 -7.87 -14.58 3.82
C HIS A 76 -8.73 -15.64 4.52
N ILE A 77 -9.96 -15.86 4.06
CA ILE A 77 -10.85 -16.86 4.63
C ILE A 77 -10.31 -18.28 4.41
N ARG A 78 -9.79 -18.61 3.24
CA ARG A 78 -9.20 -19.93 2.98
C ARG A 78 -8.07 -20.25 3.96
N VAL A 79 -7.16 -19.29 4.22
CA VAL A 79 -6.08 -19.48 5.20
C VAL A 79 -6.65 -19.63 6.60
N PHE A 80 -7.64 -18.83 6.97
CA PHE A 80 -8.32 -18.92 8.26
C PHE A 80 -9.10 -20.23 8.42
N SER A 81 -9.79 -20.72 7.39
CA SER A 81 -10.50 -22.00 7.41
C SER A 81 -9.55 -23.18 7.67
N ARG A 82 -8.34 -23.15 7.09
CA ARG A 82 -7.31 -24.17 7.37
C ARG A 82 -6.83 -24.10 8.82
N TYR A 83 -6.68 -22.88 9.35
CA TYR A 83 -6.35 -22.69 10.76
C TYR A 83 -7.45 -23.23 11.68
N LEU A 84 -8.73 -22.95 11.38
CA LEU A 84 -9.86 -23.51 12.14
C LEU A 84 -9.91 -25.04 12.08
N LYS A 85 -9.69 -25.63 10.90
CA LYS A 85 -9.61 -27.10 10.75
C LYS A 85 -8.49 -27.72 11.59
N ALA A 86 -7.35 -27.03 11.70
CA ALA A 86 -6.25 -27.48 12.56
C ALA A 86 -6.60 -27.42 14.06
N LEU A 87 -7.60 -26.64 14.44
CA LEU A 87 -8.20 -26.59 15.78
C LEU A 87 -9.42 -27.50 15.93
N GLU A 88 -9.67 -28.40 14.98
CA GLU A 88 -10.83 -29.29 14.93
C GLU A 88 -12.19 -28.57 14.85
N ILE A 89 -12.18 -27.30 14.40
CA ILE A 89 -13.39 -26.50 14.17
C ILE A 89 -13.79 -26.67 12.70
N PRO A 90 -15.03 -27.14 12.42
CA PRO A 90 -15.49 -27.28 11.03
C PRO A 90 -15.47 -25.96 10.29
N ALA A 91 -14.84 -25.95 9.10
CA ALA A 91 -14.73 -24.74 8.29
C ALA A 91 -14.73 -25.08 6.79
N PHE A 92 -15.53 -24.35 6.03
CA PHE A 92 -15.56 -24.42 4.58
C PHE A 92 -14.46 -23.58 3.97
N GLU A 93 -13.83 -24.06 2.89
CA GLU A 93 -12.85 -23.30 2.10
C GLU A 93 -13.51 -22.82 0.81
N PRO A 94 -13.87 -21.51 0.69
CA PRO A 94 -14.55 -21.02 -0.50
C PRO A 94 -13.66 -21.07 -1.73
N GLU A 95 -14.24 -21.31 -2.90
CA GLU A 95 -13.56 -21.19 -4.18
C GLU A 95 -13.45 -19.74 -4.62
N TYR A 96 -12.46 -19.45 -5.48
CA TYR A 96 -12.31 -18.13 -6.05
C TYR A 96 -13.40 -17.85 -7.09
N MET A 97 -13.91 -16.64 -7.06
CA MET A 97 -14.85 -16.16 -8.08
C MET A 97 -14.12 -15.99 -9.41
N ARG A 98 -14.76 -16.34 -10.50
CA ARG A 98 -14.21 -16.05 -11.84
C ARG A 98 -14.10 -14.55 -12.05
N GLU A 99 -12.94 -14.12 -12.46
CA GLU A 99 -12.67 -12.72 -12.78
C GLU A 99 -12.50 -12.58 -14.29
N HIS A 100 -13.24 -11.65 -14.88
CA HIS A 100 -12.91 -11.11 -16.18
C HIS A 100 -12.41 -9.71 -15.96
N SER A 101 -11.14 -9.45 -16.27
CA SER A 101 -10.57 -8.12 -16.24
C SER A 101 -10.24 -7.71 -17.68
N ASP A 102 -11.08 -6.86 -18.24
CA ASP A 102 -10.81 -6.19 -19.50
C ASP A 102 -9.92 -4.94 -19.31
N PHE A 103 -9.38 -4.77 -18.11
CA PHE A 103 -8.51 -3.64 -17.82
C PHE A 103 -7.14 -3.83 -18.46
N ILE A 104 -6.87 -3.04 -19.48
CA ILE A 104 -5.55 -2.89 -20.07
C ILE A 104 -4.90 -1.64 -19.44
N PRO A 105 -3.79 -1.80 -18.73
CA PRO A 105 -3.07 -0.64 -18.19
C PRO A 105 -2.66 0.30 -19.32
N TYR A 106 -2.92 1.60 -19.14
CA TYR A 106 -2.40 2.61 -20.07
C TYR A 106 -0.90 2.78 -19.84
N THR A 107 -0.13 2.72 -20.91
CA THR A 107 1.32 2.98 -20.87
C THR A 107 1.57 4.32 -21.54
N PHE A 108 2.14 5.26 -20.80
CA PHE A 108 2.50 6.57 -21.34
C PHE A 108 3.59 6.45 -22.39
N THR A 109 3.48 7.20 -23.47
CA THR A 109 4.61 7.46 -24.37
C THR A 109 5.59 8.43 -23.70
N ASP A 110 6.81 8.55 -24.25
CA ASP A 110 7.80 9.50 -23.73
C ASP A 110 7.31 10.94 -23.83
N GLU A 111 6.62 11.29 -24.93
CA GLU A 111 6.05 12.61 -25.14
C GLU A 111 4.95 12.94 -24.12
N GLU A 112 4.07 11.98 -23.85
CA GLU A 112 3.00 12.14 -22.85
C GLU A 112 3.57 12.28 -21.45
N PHE A 113 4.62 11.50 -21.15
CA PHE A 113 5.28 11.60 -19.85
C PHE A 113 6.00 12.95 -19.70
N LEU A 114 6.70 13.45 -20.72
CA LEU A 114 7.33 14.76 -20.72
C LEU A 114 6.30 15.88 -20.57
N ALA A 115 5.15 15.79 -21.26
CA ALA A 115 4.05 16.74 -21.08
C ALA A 115 3.51 16.74 -19.64
N LEU A 116 3.35 15.56 -19.03
CA LEU A 116 2.95 15.44 -17.62
C LEU A 116 3.95 16.11 -16.68
N ILE A 117 5.25 15.90 -16.90
CA ILE A 117 6.32 16.54 -16.12
C ILE A 117 6.29 18.05 -16.28
N HIS A 118 6.09 18.54 -17.50
CA HIS A 118 6.02 19.96 -17.79
C HIS A 118 4.85 20.63 -17.03
N VAL A 119 3.66 20.05 -17.11
CA VAL A 119 2.50 20.53 -16.35
C VAL A 119 2.75 20.50 -14.85
N ALA A 120 3.40 19.43 -14.34
CA ALA A 120 3.72 19.33 -12.92
C ALA A 120 4.71 20.41 -12.45
N ASP A 121 5.69 20.76 -13.29
CA ASP A 121 6.64 21.85 -13.01
C ASP A 121 5.97 23.22 -13.07
N GLU A 122 5.12 23.49 -14.08
CA GLU A 122 4.39 24.74 -14.23
C GLU A 122 3.38 24.99 -13.10
N PHE A 123 2.70 23.95 -12.66
CA PHE A 123 1.77 24.02 -11.54
C PHE A 123 2.44 24.60 -10.28
N LEU A 124 3.72 24.31 -10.09
CA LEU A 124 4.51 24.84 -8.97
C LEU A 124 4.87 26.32 -9.14
N GLY A 125 5.07 26.77 -10.39
CA GLY A 125 5.45 28.15 -10.69
C GLY A 125 4.31 29.15 -10.54
N ASN A 126 3.07 28.72 -10.79
CA ASN A 126 1.92 29.60 -10.98
C ASN A 126 0.99 29.71 -9.76
N HIS A 127 1.09 28.80 -8.79
CA HIS A 127 0.23 28.83 -7.61
C HIS A 127 0.96 29.35 -6.37
N ARG A 128 0.62 30.54 -5.90
CA ARG A 128 1.09 31.10 -4.61
C ARG A 128 0.75 30.24 -3.40
N GLU A 129 -0.22 29.34 -3.54
CA GLU A 129 -0.69 28.41 -2.51
C GLU A 129 -0.15 26.98 -2.70
N SER A 130 0.88 26.77 -3.56
CA SER A 130 1.47 25.45 -3.70
C SER A 130 2.00 25.01 -2.34
N THR A 131 1.34 24.02 -1.74
CA THR A 131 1.78 23.42 -0.48
C THR A 131 3.19 22.86 -0.68
N LYS A 132 4.02 22.86 0.36
CA LYS A 132 5.38 22.26 0.28
C LYS A 132 5.32 20.84 -0.32
N SER A 133 4.25 20.11 -0.03
CA SER A 133 4.01 18.75 -0.56
C SER A 133 3.91 18.70 -2.09
N SER A 134 3.24 19.68 -2.74
CA SER A 134 3.14 19.71 -4.20
C SER A 134 4.49 19.88 -4.88
N ARG A 135 5.44 20.58 -4.23
CA ARG A 135 6.80 20.79 -4.76
C ARG A 135 7.64 19.52 -4.86
N SER A 136 7.25 18.46 -4.16
CA SER A 136 7.91 17.16 -4.24
C SER A 136 7.39 16.28 -5.38
N PHE A 137 6.20 16.61 -5.91
CA PHE A 137 5.51 15.81 -6.89
C PHE A 137 6.28 15.64 -8.23
N PRO A 138 6.81 16.72 -8.88
CA PRO A 138 7.55 16.54 -10.12
C PRO A 138 8.82 15.70 -9.97
N MET A 139 9.51 15.83 -8.83
CA MET A 139 10.69 15.01 -8.55
C MET A 139 10.31 13.55 -8.30
N LEU A 140 9.21 13.31 -7.58
CA LEU A 140 8.72 11.95 -7.34
C LEU A 140 8.34 11.26 -8.67
N LEU A 141 7.67 11.96 -9.59
CA LEU A 141 7.36 11.44 -10.92
C LEU A 141 8.63 11.05 -11.68
N ARG A 142 9.65 11.91 -11.69
CA ARG A 142 10.95 11.63 -12.36
C ARG A 142 11.64 10.41 -11.77
N VAL A 143 11.68 10.27 -10.45
CA VAL A 143 12.28 9.12 -9.78
C VAL A 143 11.49 7.83 -10.07
N LEU A 144 10.15 7.89 -10.06
CA LEU A 144 9.31 6.73 -10.39
C LEU A 144 9.53 6.26 -11.82
N TYR A 145 9.56 7.18 -12.79
CA TYR A 145 9.72 6.85 -14.20
C TYR A 145 11.17 6.45 -14.52
N GLY A 146 12.14 7.30 -14.17
CA GLY A 146 13.55 7.09 -14.54
C GLY A 146 14.20 5.91 -13.84
N CYS A 147 13.71 5.53 -12.64
CA CYS A 147 14.27 4.42 -11.85
C CYS A 147 13.35 3.20 -11.79
N GLY A 148 12.15 3.25 -12.31
CA GLY A 148 11.18 2.14 -12.26
C GLY A 148 10.83 1.70 -10.83
N LEU A 149 10.83 2.63 -9.87
CA LEU A 149 10.53 2.31 -8.47
C LEU A 149 9.03 2.11 -8.27
N ARG A 150 8.68 1.21 -7.33
CA ARG A 150 7.31 1.21 -6.81
C ARG A 150 7.06 2.47 -5.99
N LEU A 151 5.82 2.98 -6.01
CA LEU A 151 5.48 4.19 -5.24
C LEU A 151 5.89 4.08 -3.76
N GLY A 152 5.65 2.94 -3.13
CA GLY A 152 6.03 2.73 -1.74
C GLY A 152 7.56 2.72 -1.50
N GLU A 153 8.34 2.24 -2.46
CA GLU A 153 9.81 2.26 -2.41
C GLU A 153 10.34 3.70 -2.53
N ALA A 154 9.81 4.45 -3.50
CA ALA A 154 10.18 5.85 -3.70
C ALA A 154 9.83 6.71 -2.49
N LEU A 155 8.62 6.55 -1.93
CA LEU A 155 8.20 7.30 -0.74
C LEU A 155 9.03 6.94 0.50
N ALA A 156 9.45 5.68 0.64
CA ALA A 156 10.28 5.22 1.75
C ALA A 156 11.78 5.53 1.57
N LEU A 157 12.18 6.13 0.44
CA LEU A 157 13.58 6.42 0.14
C LEU A 157 14.14 7.45 1.13
N ARG A 158 15.29 7.12 1.74
CA ARG A 158 16.00 7.99 2.68
C ARG A 158 17.24 8.58 2.04
N TRP A 159 17.66 9.77 2.46
CA TRP A 159 18.85 10.42 1.93
C TRP A 159 20.13 9.59 2.13
N GLU A 160 20.22 8.80 3.18
CA GLU A 160 21.35 7.88 3.42
C GLU A 160 21.48 6.77 2.37
N ASN A 161 20.39 6.49 1.64
CA ASN A 161 20.32 5.49 0.58
C ASN A 161 20.42 6.09 -0.84
N VAL A 162 20.80 7.37 -0.95
CA VAL A 162 20.95 8.08 -2.22
C VAL A 162 22.42 8.47 -2.39
N ASP A 163 23.13 7.74 -3.21
CA ASP A 163 24.49 8.10 -3.61
C ASP A 163 24.47 8.96 -4.87
N LEU A 164 24.56 10.27 -4.68
CA LEU A 164 24.62 11.24 -5.78
C LEU A 164 25.98 11.26 -6.47
N GLY A 165 27.05 10.77 -5.82
CA GLY A 165 28.38 10.71 -6.41
C GLY A 165 28.50 9.63 -7.47
N THR A 166 27.91 8.47 -7.23
CA THR A 166 27.88 7.35 -8.18
C THR A 166 26.59 7.26 -8.98
N GLY A 167 25.55 8.05 -8.64
CA GLY A 167 24.24 8.01 -9.27
C GLY A 167 23.46 6.74 -8.94
N ILE A 168 23.56 6.22 -7.72
CA ILE A 168 22.91 4.96 -7.32
C ILE A 168 21.90 5.20 -6.21
N LEU A 169 20.71 4.58 -6.34
CA LEU A 169 19.72 4.45 -5.28
C LEU A 169 19.79 3.06 -4.66
N HIS A 170 20.02 2.99 -3.36
CA HIS A 170 20.02 1.74 -2.61
C HIS A 170 18.62 1.46 -2.08
N ILE A 171 17.85 0.58 -2.74
CA ILE A 171 16.50 0.23 -2.33
C ILE A 171 16.57 -0.83 -1.24
N ARG A 172 16.27 -0.41 0.00
CA ARG A 172 16.26 -1.27 1.19
C ARG A 172 14.81 -1.61 1.57
N LYS A 173 14.60 -2.78 2.17
CA LYS A 173 13.29 -3.25 2.65
C LYS A 173 12.18 -3.22 1.60
N ALA A 174 12.50 -3.61 0.37
CA ALA A 174 11.50 -3.83 -0.67
C ALA A 174 10.56 -4.99 -0.30
N LYS A 175 9.43 -5.12 -1.02
CA LYS A 175 8.51 -6.25 -0.86
C LYS A 175 9.29 -7.58 -0.92
N ASN A 176 9.18 -8.42 0.11
CA ASN A 176 9.90 -9.69 0.31
C ASN A 176 11.40 -9.52 0.68
N ASP A 177 11.78 -8.44 1.37
CA ASP A 177 13.14 -8.14 1.86
C ASP A 177 14.24 -8.21 0.78
N LYS A 178 13.87 -8.05 -0.50
CA LYS A 178 14.85 -7.99 -1.60
C LYS A 178 15.38 -6.58 -1.70
N GLU A 179 16.67 -6.45 -1.39
CA GLU A 179 17.42 -5.21 -1.62
C GLU A 179 17.96 -5.18 -3.05
N ARG A 180 18.05 -3.99 -3.63
CA ARG A 180 18.66 -3.80 -4.93
C ARG A 180 19.21 -2.39 -5.08
N ASP A 181 20.23 -2.25 -5.90
CA ASP A 181 20.76 -0.98 -6.35
C ASP A 181 20.14 -0.62 -7.71
N VAL A 182 19.73 0.64 -7.84
CA VAL A 182 19.11 1.17 -9.05
C VAL A 182 19.92 2.36 -9.53
N PRO A 183 20.52 2.30 -10.74
CA PRO A 183 21.26 3.42 -11.30
C PRO A 183 20.30 4.53 -11.74
N MET A 184 20.72 5.78 -11.57
CA MET A 184 20.10 6.97 -12.12
C MET A 184 20.94 7.46 -13.31
N ASP A 185 20.27 8.02 -14.31
CA ASP A 185 21.00 8.79 -15.33
C ASP A 185 21.56 10.10 -14.77
N THR A 186 22.53 10.70 -15.49
CA THR A 186 23.21 11.89 -15.05
C THR A 186 22.27 13.10 -14.88
N SER A 187 21.24 13.21 -15.72
CA SER A 187 20.30 14.33 -15.66
C SER A 187 19.41 14.23 -14.42
N LEU A 188 18.90 13.04 -14.13
CA LEU A 188 18.10 12.77 -12.93
C LEU A 188 18.93 12.98 -11.65
N THR A 189 20.19 12.52 -11.65
CA THR A 189 21.13 12.71 -10.54
C THR A 189 21.32 14.19 -10.23
N GLY A 190 21.57 15.02 -11.26
CA GLY A 190 21.72 16.48 -11.10
C GLY A 190 20.44 17.16 -10.59
N LEU A 191 19.27 16.76 -11.11
CA LEU A 191 17.97 17.28 -10.63
C LEU A 191 17.70 16.88 -9.17
N LEU A 192 18.04 15.65 -8.79
CA LEU A 192 17.87 15.18 -7.42
C LEU A 192 18.83 15.88 -6.46
N GLU A 193 20.05 16.23 -6.90
CA GLU A 193 20.99 17.05 -6.13
C GLU A 193 20.44 18.45 -5.85
N MET A 194 19.88 19.12 -6.87
CA MET A 194 19.23 20.42 -6.71
C MET A 194 18.02 20.33 -5.77
N TYR A 195 17.23 19.27 -5.91
CA TYR A 195 16.10 19.00 -5.03
C TYR A 195 16.56 18.80 -3.58
N LYS A 196 17.65 18.03 -3.35
CA LYS A 196 18.25 17.81 -2.03
C LYS A 196 18.68 19.12 -1.39
N LYS A 197 19.42 19.97 -2.11
CA LYS A 197 19.86 21.28 -1.62
C LYS A 197 18.69 22.14 -1.15
N ARG A 198 17.61 22.19 -1.95
CA ARG A 198 16.38 22.91 -1.57
C ARG A 198 15.71 22.32 -0.34
N ARG A 199 15.49 20.99 -0.32
CA ARG A 199 14.82 20.32 0.82
C ARG A 199 15.57 20.50 2.12
N LEU A 200 16.89 20.35 2.11
CA LEU A 200 17.71 20.52 3.31
C LEU A 200 17.84 21.99 3.74
N SER A 201 17.70 22.96 2.83
CA SER A 201 17.60 24.39 3.23
C SER A 201 16.27 24.70 3.93
N GLU A 202 15.18 24.01 3.57
CA GLU A 202 13.86 24.18 4.20
C GLU A 202 13.71 23.34 5.49
N ASN A 203 14.31 22.15 5.53
CA ASN A 203 14.35 21.23 6.68
C ASN A 203 15.68 20.50 6.74
N PRO A 204 16.69 21.02 7.48
CA PRO A 204 18.02 20.44 7.59
C PRO A 204 18.03 19.00 8.14
N ASP A 205 17.07 18.65 8.99
CA ASP A 205 16.95 17.35 9.63
C ASP A 205 16.11 16.34 8.82
N SER A 206 15.76 16.68 7.57
CA SER A 206 14.97 15.79 6.71
C SER A 206 15.68 14.46 6.47
N VAL A 207 15.01 13.38 6.88
CA VAL A 207 15.51 12.00 6.77
C VAL A 207 15.11 11.38 5.44
N TYR A 208 13.87 11.62 4.99
CA TYR A 208 13.33 11.04 3.76
C TYR A 208 13.47 11.99 2.58
N VAL A 209 13.73 11.42 1.39
CA VAL A 209 13.74 12.19 0.14
C VAL A 209 12.39 12.88 -0.07
N PHE A 210 11.31 12.15 0.16
CA PHE A 210 9.92 12.63 0.07
C PHE A 210 9.27 12.65 1.46
N GLU A 211 9.79 13.54 2.31
CA GLU A 211 9.32 13.70 3.68
C GLU A 211 8.03 14.52 3.76
N SER A 212 7.13 14.11 4.63
CA SER A 212 5.86 14.78 4.89
C SER A 212 6.06 16.13 5.57
N ASP A 213 5.50 17.19 5.01
CA ASP A 213 5.52 18.52 5.64
C ASP A 213 4.54 18.63 6.82
N ARG A 214 3.63 17.66 6.97
CA ARG A 214 2.64 17.64 8.08
C ARG A 214 3.18 16.92 9.31
N VAL A 215 3.98 15.89 9.11
CA VAL A 215 4.54 15.07 10.18
C VAL A 215 6.03 14.88 9.89
N PRO A 216 6.89 15.76 10.44
CA PRO A 216 8.35 15.67 10.26
C PRO A 216 8.89 14.30 10.64
N GLY A 217 9.96 13.85 9.96
CA GLY A 217 10.56 12.55 10.19
C GLY A 217 9.77 11.35 9.63
N THR A 218 8.68 11.60 8.87
CA THR A 218 7.90 10.55 8.22
C THR A 218 7.76 10.78 6.71
N PRO A 219 7.70 9.72 5.90
CA PRO A 219 7.48 9.89 4.46
C PRO A 219 6.03 10.31 4.15
N TYR A 220 5.79 10.85 2.95
CA TYR A 220 4.43 11.02 2.47
C TYR A 220 3.69 9.68 2.39
N LEU A 221 2.39 9.71 2.64
CA LEU A 221 1.52 8.56 2.45
C LEU A 221 1.12 8.43 0.97
N GLY A 222 0.96 7.21 0.48
CA GLY A 222 0.62 6.96 -0.93
C GLY A 222 -0.68 7.60 -1.39
N TRP A 223 -1.65 7.84 -0.48
CA TRP A 223 -2.88 8.56 -0.80
C TRP A 223 -2.63 10.06 -1.07
N THR A 224 -1.61 10.67 -0.46
CA THR A 224 -1.23 12.07 -0.73
C THR A 224 -0.83 12.22 -2.20
N PHE A 225 0.00 11.29 -2.69
CA PHE A 225 0.40 11.27 -4.10
C PHE A 225 -0.80 11.11 -5.03
N ARG A 226 -1.71 10.19 -4.71
CA ARG A 226 -2.93 10.01 -5.50
C ARG A 226 -3.78 11.27 -5.60
N ASN A 227 -3.88 12.05 -4.52
CA ASN A 227 -4.66 13.28 -4.48
C ASN A 227 -4.05 14.42 -5.33
N TRP A 228 -2.78 14.32 -5.73
CA TRP A 228 -2.18 15.31 -6.63
C TRP A 228 -2.61 15.11 -8.09
N PHE A 229 -3.17 13.95 -8.44
CA PHE A 229 -3.75 13.67 -9.75
C PHE A 229 -5.25 13.98 -9.86
N LEU A 230 -5.91 14.35 -8.77
CA LEU A 230 -7.34 14.67 -8.70
C LEU A 230 -7.59 16.16 -8.60
#